data_f744886ca9a8acd82527448e65e088da
#
_entry.id   f744886ca9a8acd82527448e65e088da
#
_cell.length_a   1.000
_cell.length_b   1.000
_cell.length_c   1.000
_cell.angle_alpha   90.00
_cell.angle_beta   90.00
_cell.angle_gamma   90.00
#
_symmetry.space_group_name_H-M   'P 1'
#
loop_
_entity.id
_entity.type
_entity.pdbx_description
1 polymer ?
#
loop_
_entity_poly.entity_id
_entity_poly.type
_entity_poly.pdbx_seq_one_letter_code
_entity_poly.pdbx_strand_id
1 'polypeptide(L)'
;MAEAFALAEDAAAAGEIPIGAVVADRDGRIIGRGRNRREEGDPLAHAEMLAIAEAARAIGDWRLEGTTMVVTLEPCAMCAGALVNARVEKLIFGAYDPKAGFCGTLGNLVQDPRLNHRMEVVGGFEEERSRELLQRFFRQLRKRSDGAERWQSG
;
A
#
# COMPACT_ATOMS: atom_id res chain seq x y z
N MET A 1 -2.19 -11.60 2.36
CA MET A 1 -1.13 -11.10 1.42
C MET A 1 -1.37 -11.51 -0.04
N ALA A 2 -1.86 -12.71 -0.34
CA ALA A 2 -2.10 -13.13 -1.72
C ALA A 2 -3.05 -12.19 -2.49
N GLU A 3 -4.14 -11.77 -1.87
CA GLU A 3 -5.08 -10.80 -2.47
C GLU A 3 -4.42 -9.42 -2.70
N ALA A 4 -3.59 -8.98 -1.76
CA ALA A 4 -2.84 -7.73 -1.91
C ALA A 4 -1.88 -7.80 -3.11
N PHE A 5 -1.20 -8.92 -3.32
CA PHE A 5 -0.36 -9.12 -4.50
C PHE A 5 -1.16 -9.16 -5.80
N ALA A 6 -2.33 -9.78 -5.80
CA ALA A 6 -3.21 -9.77 -6.99
C ALA A 6 -3.60 -8.34 -7.36
N LEU A 7 -3.95 -7.51 -6.39
CA LEU A 7 -4.25 -6.08 -6.59
C LEU A 7 -3.03 -5.30 -7.08
N ALA A 8 -1.84 -5.60 -6.56
CA ALA A 8 -0.59 -5.00 -7.02
C ALA A 8 -0.30 -5.35 -8.48
N GLU A 9 -0.55 -6.57 -8.90
CA GLU A 9 -0.39 -6.99 -10.29
C GLU A 9 -1.41 -6.30 -11.21
N ASP A 10 -2.64 -6.12 -10.76
CA ASP A 10 -3.64 -5.33 -11.47
C ASP A 10 -3.20 -3.87 -11.65
N ALA A 11 -2.59 -3.29 -10.62
CA ALA A 11 -2.00 -1.94 -10.71
C ALA A 11 -0.91 -1.89 -11.78
N ALA A 12 0.02 -2.84 -11.79
CA ALA A 12 1.07 -2.93 -12.81
C ALA A 12 0.50 -3.04 -14.22
N ALA A 13 -0.54 -3.86 -14.41
CA ALA A 13 -1.21 -4.02 -15.71
C ALA A 13 -1.87 -2.72 -16.18
N ALA A 14 -2.27 -1.84 -15.26
CA ALA A 14 -2.84 -0.53 -15.55
C ALA A 14 -1.78 0.59 -15.68
N GLY A 15 -0.48 0.27 -15.62
CA GLY A 15 0.60 1.25 -15.70
C GLY A 15 0.90 1.98 -14.40
N GLU A 16 0.37 1.50 -13.29
CA GLU A 16 0.58 2.05 -11.96
C GLU A 16 1.70 1.30 -11.23
N ILE A 17 2.38 1.99 -10.32
CA ILE A 17 3.33 1.31 -9.41
C ILE A 17 2.59 0.18 -8.68
N PRO A 18 3.12 -1.06 -8.70
CA PRO A 18 2.41 -2.24 -8.23
C PRO A 18 2.35 -2.33 -6.71
N ILE A 19 1.37 -1.67 -6.15
CA ILE A 19 1.04 -1.69 -4.72
C ILE A 19 -0.42 -2.09 -4.58
N GLY A 20 -0.67 -3.09 -3.76
CA GLY A 20 -2.00 -3.56 -3.42
C GLY A 20 -2.18 -3.63 -1.91
N ALA A 21 -3.39 -3.36 -1.45
CA ALA A 21 -3.73 -3.35 -0.03
C ALA A 21 -5.13 -3.93 0.20
N VAL A 22 -5.28 -4.63 1.32
CA VAL A 22 -6.58 -5.10 1.81
C VAL A 22 -6.72 -4.77 3.29
N VAL A 23 -7.98 -4.58 3.70
CA VAL A 23 -8.35 -4.52 5.12
C VAL A 23 -9.20 -5.75 5.42
N ALA A 24 -8.79 -6.51 6.42
CA ALA A 24 -9.51 -7.68 6.91
C ALA A 24 -10.12 -7.42 8.28
N ASP A 25 -11.30 -7.96 8.53
CA ASP A 25 -11.94 -7.92 9.84
C ASP A 25 -11.33 -8.98 10.81
N ARG A 26 -11.87 -9.07 12.02
CA ARG A 26 -11.41 -10.03 13.05
C ARG A 26 -11.51 -11.49 12.65
N ASP A 27 -12.45 -11.80 11.76
CA ASP A 27 -12.67 -13.17 11.26
C ASP A 27 -11.81 -13.46 10.01
N GLY A 28 -10.98 -12.51 9.58
CA GLY A 28 -10.13 -12.63 8.41
C GLY A 28 -10.85 -12.38 7.08
N ARG A 29 -12.07 -11.85 7.12
CA ARG A 29 -12.78 -11.46 5.90
C ARG A 29 -12.26 -10.16 5.37
N ILE A 30 -12.03 -10.09 4.06
CA ILE A 30 -11.60 -8.86 3.40
C ILE A 30 -12.82 -7.95 3.24
N ILE A 31 -12.77 -6.77 3.86
CA ILE A 31 -13.83 -5.77 3.84
C ILE A 31 -13.44 -4.50 3.07
N GLY A 32 -12.19 -4.37 2.69
CA GLY A 32 -11.70 -3.27 1.86
C GLY A 32 -10.53 -3.71 1.00
N ARG A 33 -10.52 -3.27 -0.25
CA ARG A 33 -9.46 -3.52 -1.23
C ARG A 33 -9.03 -2.22 -1.89
N GLY A 34 -7.76 -2.11 -2.23
CA GLY A 34 -7.25 -0.99 -3.00
C GLY A 34 -6.00 -1.36 -3.76
N ARG A 35 -5.82 -0.74 -4.92
CA ARG A 35 -4.57 -0.73 -5.65
C ARG A 35 -4.16 0.70 -5.94
N ASN A 36 -2.88 0.95 -6.17
CA ASN A 36 -2.44 2.29 -6.53
C ASN A 36 -3.11 2.75 -7.84
N ARG A 37 -3.66 3.97 -7.83
CA ARG A 37 -4.35 4.61 -8.95
C ARG A 37 -3.96 6.08 -9.11
N ARG A 38 -2.78 6.45 -8.64
CA ARG A 38 -2.29 7.83 -8.64
C ARG A 38 -2.22 8.43 -10.05
N GLU A 39 -1.83 7.64 -11.04
CA GLU A 39 -1.69 8.10 -12.44
C GLU A 39 -3.06 8.43 -13.10
N GLU A 40 -4.16 8.10 -12.45
CA GLU A 40 -5.50 8.52 -12.89
C GLU A 40 -5.81 9.99 -12.50
N GLY A 41 -4.83 10.71 -11.93
CA GLY A 41 -4.94 12.12 -11.58
C GLY A 41 -5.31 12.40 -10.12
N ASP A 42 -5.26 11.41 -9.25
CA ASP A 42 -5.56 11.57 -7.84
C ASP A 42 -4.31 11.26 -6.97
N PRO A 43 -3.68 12.30 -6.38
CA PRO A 43 -2.48 12.09 -5.56
C PRO A 43 -2.75 11.35 -4.26
N LEU A 44 -4.01 11.22 -3.84
CA LEU A 44 -4.41 10.50 -2.63
C LEU A 44 -4.77 9.04 -2.91
N ALA A 45 -4.86 8.63 -4.16
CA ALA A 45 -5.30 7.30 -4.57
C ALA A 45 -4.20 6.24 -4.40
N HIS A 46 -3.62 6.16 -3.23
CA HIS A 46 -2.77 5.06 -2.80
C HIS A 46 -3.63 3.84 -2.44
N ALA A 47 -3.07 2.65 -2.61
CA ALA A 47 -3.76 1.40 -2.33
C ALA A 47 -4.39 1.38 -0.92
N GLU A 48 -3.63 1.83 0.08
CA GLU A 48 -4.04 1.84 1.48
C GLU A 48 -5.22 2.79 1.70
N MET A 49 -5.18 3.98 1.11
CA MET A 49 -6.25 4.98 1.24
C MET A 49 -7.57 4.44 0.68
N LEU A 50 -7.52 3.79 -0.47
CA LEU A 50 -8.69 3.21 -1.12
C LEU A 50 -9.25 2.02 -0.32
N ALA A 51 -8.37 1.17 0.21
CA ALA A 51 -8.78 0.04 1.05
C ALA A 51 -9.43 0.50 2.35
N ILE A 52 -8.87 1.51 3.01
CA ILE A 52 -9.44 2.12 4.23
C ILE A 52 -10.83 2.69 3.95
N ALA A 53 -10.98 3.47 2.88
CA ALA A 53 -12.26 4.08 2.52
C ALA A 53 -13.34 3.02 2.23
N GLU A 54 -13.01 1.96 1.53
CA GLU A 54 -13.94 0.86 1.25
C GLU A 54 -14.33 0.12 2.52
N ALA A 55 -13.35 -0.19 3.39
CA ALA A 55 -13.61 -0.86 4.68
C ALA A 55 -14.52 -0.02 5.58
N ALA A 56 -14.30 1.28 5.66
CA ALA A 56 -15.14 2.19 6.44
C ALA A 56 -16.58 2.20 5.93
N ARG A 57 -16.77 2.22 4.62
CA ARG A 57 -18.11 2.11 4.02
C ARG A 57 -18.77 0.77 4.34
N ALA A 58 -18.02 -0.33 4.28
CA ALA A 58 -18.53 -1.67 4.56
C ALA A 58 -18.99 -1.83 6.02
N ILE A 59 -18.23 -1.24 6.97
CA ILE A 59 -18.58 -1.27 8.39
C ILE A 59 -19.67 -0.23 8.72
N GLY A 60 -19.72 0.88 7.99
CA GLY A 60 -20.60 2.02 8.28
C GLY A 60 -20.09 2.90 9.42
N ASP A 61 -18.78 2.88 9.69
CA ASP A 61 -18.11 3.67 10.71
C ASP A 61 -16.71 4.04 10.21
N TRP A 62 -16.19 5.20 10.62
CA TRP A 62 -14.81 5.58 10.32
C TRP A 62 -13.78 4.81 11.17
N ARG A 63 -14.20 4.26 12.30
CA ARG A 63 -13.34 3.46 13.19
C ARG A 63 -13.22 2.04 12.66
N LEU A 64 -12.00 1.64 12.36
CA LEU A 64 -11.69 0.28 11.88
C LEU A 64 -11.06 -0.56 12.99
N GLU A 65 -11.61 -0.48 14.21
CA GLU A 65 -11.12 -1.23 15.37
C GLU A 65 -11.21 -2.75 15.10
N GLY A 66 -10.18 -3.48 15.51
CA GLY A 66 -10.11 -4.93 15.33
C GLY A 66 -9.73 -5.37 13.92
N THR A 67 -9.42 -4.43 13.01
CA THR A 67 -9.03 -4.77 11.64
C THR A 67 -7.53 -4.88 11.45
N THR A 68 -7.14 -5.54 10.37
CA THR A 68 -5.76 -5.67 9.92
C THR A 68 -5.62 -5.10 8.51
N MET A 69 -4.67 -4.21 8.32
CA MET A 69 -4.22 -3.77 7.00
C MET A 69 -3.10 -4.70 6.52
N VAL A 70 -3.23 -5.21 5.31
CA VAL A 70 -2.18 -5.98 4.63
C VAL A 70 -1.85 -5.28 3.32
N VAL A 71 -0.61 -4.87 3.15
CA VAL A 71 -0.14 -4.10 1.99
C VAL A 71 1.21 -4.60 1.50
N THR A 72 1.44 -4.55 0.19
CA THR A 72 2.65 -5.11 -0.41
C THR A 72 3.92 -4.28 -0.17
N LEU A 73 3.78 -2.99 0.16
CA LEU A 73 4.89 -2.08 0.44
C LEU A 73 4.64 -1.33 1.73
N GLU A 74 5.70 -1.00 2.46
CA GLU A 74 5.63 -0.15 3.66
C GLU A 74 4.87 1.15 3.37
N PRO A 75 3.83 1.49 4.16
CA PRO A 75 3.06 2.72 3.94
C PRO A 75 3.89 3.99 4.09
N CYS A 76 3.59 4.97 3.24
CA CYS A 76 4.16 6.32 3.33
C CYS A 76 3.54 7.11 4.51
N ALA A 77 4.02 8.33 4.74
CA ALA A 77 3.53 9.19 5.84
C ALA A 77 2.03 9.45 5.76
N MET A 78 1.48 9.72 4.57
CA MET A 78 0.05 9.93 4.36
C MET A 78 -0.76 8.70 4.78
N CYS A 79 -0.38 7.52 4.28
CA CYS A 79 -1.09 6.28 4.56
C CYS A 79 -0.90 5.82 6.00
N ALA A 80 0.29 5.98 6.57
CA ALA A 80 0.55 5.69 7.99
C ALA A 80 -0.34 6.56 8.90
N GLY A 81 -0.45 7.85 8.60
CA GLY A 81 -1.34 8.77 9.29
C GLY A 81 -2.81 8.36 9.17
N ALA A 82 -3.23 7.93 7.97
CA ALA A 82 -4.59 7.45 7.73
C ALA A 82 -4.93 6.19 8.55
N LEU A 83 -3.97 5.26 8.66
CA LEU A 83 -4.12 4.05 9.48
C LEU A 83 -4.34 4.39 10.96
N VAL A 84 -3.57 5.33 11.48
CA VAL A 84 -3.72 5.83 12.86
C VAL A 84 -5.09 6.50 13.03
N ASN A 85 -5.47 7.39 12.12
CA ASN A 85 -6.75 8.08 12.17
C ASN A 85 -7.94 7.10 12.13
N ALA A 86 -7.85 6.07 11.32
CA ALA A 86 -8.90 5.07 11.17
C ALA A 86 -8.92 4.02 12.29
N ARG A 87 -7.96 4.04 13.22
CA ARG A 87 -7.87 3.07 14.33
C ARG A 87 -7.68 1.61 13.89
N VAL A 88 -6.97 1.40 12.80
CA VAL A 88 -6.58 0.04 12.38
C VAL A 88 -5.71 -0.59 13.48
N GLU A 89 -5.95 -1.85 13.82
CA GLU A 89 -5.29 -2.49 14.96
C GLU A 89 -3.93 -3.07 14.60
N LYS A 90 -3.81 -3.68 13.41
CA LYS A 90 -2.61 -4.36 12.97
C LYS A 90 -2.25 -3.99 11.53
N LEU A 91 -0.96 -3.84 11.28
CA LEU A 91 -0.38 -3.62 9.96
C LEU A 91 0.60 -4.75 9.62
N ILE A 92 0.40 -5.37 8.46
CA ILE A 92 1.36 -6.30 7.86
C ILE A 92 1.77 -5.72 6.51
N PHE A 93 3.06 -5.52 6.29
CA PHE A 93 3.54 -5.04 5.00
C PHE A 93 4.68 -5.90 4.43
N GLY A 94 4.83 -5.86 3.11
CA GLY A 94 5.87 -6.56 2.38
C GLY A 94 7.21 -5.86 2.47
N ALA A 95 7.70 -5.31 1.37
CA ALA A 95 9.00 -4.64 1.33
C ALA A 95 9.03 -3.36 2.15
N TYR A 96 10.17 -3.07 2.78
CA TYR A 96 10.47 -1.76 3.35
C TYR A 96 10.69 -0.74 2.22
N ASP A 97 10.26 0.50 2.44
CA ASP A 97 10.44 1.59 1.48
C ASP A 97 11.48 2.59 1.97
N PRO A 98 12.72 2.56 1.43
CA PRO A 98 13.77 3.46 1.88
C PRO A 98 13.55 4.93 1.49
N LYS A 99 12.62 5.20 0.57
CA LYS A 99 12.36 6.55 0.05
C LYS A 99 11.20 7.26 0.73
N ALA A 100 10.17 6.51 1.16
CA ALA A 100 8.93 7.10 1.65
C ALA A 100 8.32 6.38 2.86
N GLY A 101 8.90 5.29 3.34
CA GLY A 101 8.34 4.46 4.41
C GLY A 101 8.27 5.15 5.76
N PHE A 102 7.09 5.19 6.36
CA PHE A 102 6.83 5.80 7.68
C PHE A 102 6.21 4.82 8.69
N CYS A 103 6.52 3.56 8.52
CA CYS A 103 6.16 2.50 9.47
C CYS A 103 7.39 1.77 10.00
N GLY A 104 8.52 2.50 10.13
CA GLY A 104 9.78 2.02 10.66
C GLY A 104 11.03 2.53 9.93
N THR A 105 10.96 2.87 8.64
CA THR A 105 12.16 3.20 7.85
C THR A 105 12.61 4.65 8.01
N LEU A 106 11.87 5.63 7.51
CA LEU A 106 12.20 7.06 7.67
C LEU A 106 11.66 7.62 8.97
N GLY A 107 10.57 7.10 9.43
CA GLY A 107 9.90 7.44 10.67
C GLY A 107 8.88 6.35 10.98
N ASN A 108 8.19 6.46 12.11
CA ASN A 108 7.21 5.46 12.53
C ASN A 108 5.98 6.13 13.16
N LEU A 109 4.99 6.48 12.33
CA LEU A 109 3.75 7.09 12.79
C LEU A 109 2.80 6.07 13.45
N VAL A 110 2.85 4.81 13.02
CA VAL A 110 1.90 3.79 13.49
C VAL A 110 2.20 3.28 14.90
N GLN A 111 3.38 3.61 15.44
CA GLN A 111 3.80 3.26 16.80
C GLN A 111 4.34 4.46 17.58
N ASP A 112 4.04 5.67 17.15
CA ASP A 112 4.49 6.89 17.83
C ASP A 112 3.75 7.02 19.17
N PRO A 113 4.46 7.04 20.32
CA PRO A 113 3.83 7.08 21.65
C PRO A 113 3.13 8.42 21.95
N ARG A 114 3.38 9.47 21.16
CA ARG A 114 2.74 10.77 21.31
C ARG A 114 1.34 10.81 20.66
N LEU A 115 1.07 9.89 19.72
CA LEU A 115 -0.24 9.77 19.10
C LEU A 115 -1.19 8.92 19.98
N ASN A 116 -2.49 9.12 19.79
CA ASN A 116 -3.53 8.50 20.62
C ASN A 116 -3.88 7.06 20.23
N HIS A 117 -3.25 6.51 19.19
CA HIS A 117 -3.46 5.14 18.73
C HIS A 117 -2.14 4.54 18.26
N ARG A 118 -1.87 3.29 18.61
CA ARG A 118 -0.70 2.53 18.19
C ARG A 118 -1.13 1.19 17.65
N MET A 119 -0.37 0.71 16.68
CA MET A 119 -0.66 -0.52 15.96
C MET A 119 0.36 -1.59 16.25
N GLU A 120 -0.04 -2.87 16.16
CA GLU A 120 0.90 -3.98 16.02
C GLU A 120 1.40 -3.97 14.57
N VAL A 121 2.71 -4.10 14.36
CA VAL A 121 3.34 -4.03 13.04
C VAL A 121 4.18 -5.27 12.77
N VAL A 122 3.95 -5.88 11.60
CA VAL A 122 4.78 -6.94 11.04
C VAL A 122 5.28 -6.49 9.68
N GLY A 123 6.55 -6.10 9.60
CA GLY A 123 7.19 -5.71 8.34
C GLY A 123 8.01 -6.84 7.74
N GLY A 124 8.23 -6.76 6.42
CA GLY A 124 9.05 -7.73 5.70
C GLY A 124 8.35 -9.06 5.38
N PHE A 125 7.04 -9.10 5.48
CA PHE A 125 6.27 -10.30 5.14
C PHE A 125 6.25 -10.52 3.62
N GLU A 126 6.83 -11.62 3.14
CA GLU A 126 7.04 -11.88 1.71
C GLU A 126 7.78 -10.72 1.01
N GLU A 127 8.76 -10.16 1.68
CA GLU A 127 9.52 -8.98 1.25
C GLU A 127 10.13 -9.16 -0.14
N GLU A 128 10.73 -10.32 -0.44
CA GLU A 128 11.36 -10.60 -1.72
C GLU A 128 10.36 -10.54 -2.88
N ARG A 129 9.18 -11.12 -2.70
CA ARG A 129 8.12 -11.10 -3.72
C ARG A 129 7.68 -9.66 -4.03
N SER A 130 7.52 -8.85 -3.01
CA SER A 130 7.19 -7.43 -3.16
C SER A 130 8.29 -6.67 -3.90
N ARG A 131 9.54 -6.89 -3.49
CA ARG A 131 10.71 -6.26 -4.10
C ARG A 131 10.86 -6.64 -5.57
N GLU A 132 10.73 -7.91 -5.90
CA GLU A 132 10.81 -8.42 -7.28
C GLU A 132 9.73 -7.82 -8.18
N LEU A 133 8.50 -7.71 -7.68
CA LEU A 133 7.39 -7.11 -8.42
C LEU A 133 7.66 -5.64 -8.75
N LEU A 134 8.15 -4.87 -7.80
CA LEU A 134 8.53 -3.46 -7.98
C LEU A 134 9.70 -3.32 -8.98
N GLN A 135 10.74 -4.13 -8.82
CA GLN A 135 11.90 -4.10 -9.71
C GLN A 135 11.53 -4.45 -11.15
N ARG A 136 10.68 -5.46 -11.35
CA ARG A 136 10.18 -5.86 -12.67
C ARG A 136 9.41 -4.73 -13.34
N PHE A 137 8.53 -4.07 -12.60
CA PHE A 137 7.76 -2.93 -13.10
C PHE A 137 8.67 -1.78 -13.56
N PHE A 138 9.64 -1.38 -12.74
CA PHE A 138 10.55 -0.28 -13.09
C PHE A 138 11.49 -0.63 -14.25
N ARG A 139 11.93 -1.88 -14.37
CA ARG A 139 12.68 -2.33 -15.54
C ARG A 139 11.87 -2.21 -16.83
N GLN A 140 10.61 -2.62 -16.82
CA GLN A 140 9.72 -2.52 -17.97
C GLN A 140 9.45 -1.05 -18.34
N LEU A 141 9.29 -0.18 -17.34
CA LEU A 141 9.07 1.24 -17.54
C LEU A 141 10.27 1.90 -18.23
N ARG A 142 11.50 1.59 -17.79
CA ARG A 142 12.73 2.09 -18.43
C ARG A 142 12.85 1.64 -19.88
N LYS A 143 12.58 0.37 -20.19
CA LYS A 143 12.61 -0.14 -21.56
C LYS A 143 11.66 0.58 -22.50
N ARG A 144 10.47 0.96 -22.01
CA ARG A 144 9.49 1.75 -22.78
C ARG A 144 10.01 3.18 -23.04
N SER A 145 10.62 3.80 -22.05
CA SER A 145 11.22 5.14 -22.20
C SER A 145 12.36 5.14 -23.22
N ASP A 146 13.29 4.19 -23.12
CA ASP A 146 14.40 4.04 -24.06
C ASP A 146 13.92 3.76 -25.50
N GLY A 147 12.85 2.98 -25.64
CA GLY A 147 12.20 2.71 -26.93
C GLY A 147 11.58 3.97 -27.53
N ALA A 148 10.91 4.80 -26.73
CA ALA A 148 10.30 6.05 -27.19
C ALA A 148 11.34 7.07 -27.64
N GLU A 149 12.46 7.21 -26.93
CA GLU A 149 13.56 8.11 -27.30
C GLU A 149 14.22 7.70 -28.62
N ARG A 150 14.35 6.40 -28.90
CA ARG A 150 14.89 5.91 -30.18
C ARG A 150 14.03 6.27 -31.39
N TRP A 151 12.72 6.37 -31.21
CA TRP A 151 11.77 6.76 -32.27
C TRP A 151 11.77 8.27 -32.53
N GLN A 152 12.14 9.08 -31.52
CA GLN A 152 12.24 10.54 -31.68
C GLN A 152 13.56 11.00 -32.31
N SER A 153 14.59 10.16 -32.27
CA SER A 153 15.94 10.45 -32.82
C SER A 153 16.16 9.88 -34.24
N GLY A 154 15.17 9.26 -34.82
CA GLY A 154 15.16 8.77 -36.20
C GLY A 154 14.25 9.59 -37.08
#